data_c75172db6052aa97d0c20ac369c50644
#
_entry.id   c75172db6052aa97d0c20ac369c50644
#
_cell.length_a   1.000
_cell.length_b   1.000
_cell.length_c   1.000
_cell.angle_alpha   90.00
_cell.angle_beta   90.00
_cell.angle_gamma   90.00
#
_symmetry.space_group_name_H-M   'P 1'
#
loop_
_entity.id
_entity.type
_entity.pdbx_description
1 polymer ?
#
loop_
_entity_poly.entity_id
_entity_poly.type
_entity_poly.pdbx_seq_one_letter_code
_entity_poly.pdbx_strand_id
1 'polypeptide(L)'
;DSAGRPLALSAPGRLLRHLAGLIGQKLTTDALLTLLKHPLTFSGGDRGDHLRLTRDLELTLRRKGPVFPVGADLIHWAAARKDASALTWAQTLAQTLDTALHATPRRLADHVALHRHLAEALARGTAPEGSGGLWEKEAGEAARVLMETLAAEADAGGELTRADYRDLFESLVNRGEVRDPIARHPGVLILGPREAREQGASLVILGGLNDGTWPRLPEPDPWLNRKMRKDAGLL
;
A
#
# COMPACT_ATOMS: atom_id res chain seq x y z
N ASP A 1 9.35 -11.75 -12.50
CA ASP A 1 10.33 -10.71 -12.79
C ASP A 1 11.49 -10.79 -11.80
N SER A 2 12.72 -10.88 -12.30
CA SER A 2 13.92 -11.00 -11.46
C SER A 2 14.26 -9.69 -10.74
N ALA A 3 13.75 -8.58 -11.23
CA ALA A 3 13.93 -7.25 -10.62
C ALA A 3 13.08 -7.07 -9.34
N GLY A 4 12.15 -8.00 -9.05
CA GLY A 4 11.19 -7.80 -7.97
C GLY A 4 10.10 -6.79 -8.33
N ARG A 5 9.25 -6.49 -7.37
CA ARG A 5 8.23 -5.43 -7.48
C ARG A 5 8.38 -4.45 -6.34
N PRO A 6 8.08 -3.16 -6.55
CA PRO A 6 8.14 -2.18 -5.47
C PRO A 6 7.23 -2.59 -4.29
N LEU A 7 7.75 -2.50 -3.06
CA LEU A 7 6.98 -2.78 -1.84
C LEU A 7 5.72 -1.90 -1.78
N ALA A 8 5.83 -0.65 -2.22
CA ALA A 8 4.72 0.31 -2.29
C ALA A 8 3.50 -0.19 -3.10
N LEU A 9 3.70 -1.10 -4.07
CA LEU A 9 2.64 -1.67 -4.90
C LEU A 9 2.08 -2.99 -4.34
N SER A 10 2.71 -3.57 -3.32
CA SER A 10 2.23 -4.76 -2.63
C SER A 10 1.00 -4.45 -1.76
N ALA A 11 0.25 -5.48 -1.36
CA ALA A 11 -0.90 -5.28 -0.47
C ALA A 11 -0.51 -4.62 0.87
N PRO A 12 0.50 -5.11 1.64
CA PRO A 12 0.90 -4.45 2.87
C PRO A 12 1.43 -3.03 2.64
N GLY A 13 2.24 -2.80 1.60
CA GLY A 13 2.74 -1.47 1.29
C GLY A 13 1.64 -0.46 0.98
N ARG A 14 0.61 -0.86 0.22
CA ARG A 14 -0.56 -0.01 -0.06
C ARG A 14 -1.38 0.29 1.18
N LEU A 15 -1.61 -0.70 2.06
CA LEU A 15 -2.34 -0.48 3.30
C LEU A 15 -1.62 0.52 4.20
N LEU A 16 -0.32 0.32 4.42
CA LEU A 16 0.50 1.20 5.23
C LEU A 16 0.53 2.64 4.66
N ARG A 17 0.77 2.80 3.36
CA ARG A 17 0.72 4.14 2.72
C ARG A 17 -0.63 4.82 2.92
N HIS A 18 -1.71 4.08 2.75
CA HIS A 18 -3.05 4.61 2.92
C HIS A 18 -3.28 5.10 4.36
N LEU A 19 -2.88 4.30 5.35
CA LEU A 19 -2.99 4.65 6.76
C LEU A 19 -2.10 5.84 7.16
N ALA A 20 -0.86 5.93 6.66
CA ALA A 20 0.00 7.08 6.90
C ALA A 20 -0.67 8.40 6.46
N GLY A 21 -1.42 8.38 5.35
CA GLY A 21 -2.18 9.53 4.86
C GLY A 21 -3.45 9.86 5.65
N LEU A 22 -3.95 8.91 6.46
CA LEU A 22 -5.21 9.09 7.21
C LEU A 22 -5.00 9.60 8.64
N ILE A 23 -3.82 9.45 9.22
CA ILE A 23 -3.55 9.88 10.59
C ILE A 23 -3.88 11.37 10.76
N GLY A 24 -4.84 11.66 11.64
CA GLY A 24 -5.31 13.01 11.95
C GLY A 24 -5.99 13.75 10.81
N GLN A 25 -6.50 13.05 9.81
CA GLN A 25 -7.27 13.61 8.70
C GLN A 25 -8.74 13.16 8.78
N LYS A 26 -9.65 14.04 8.35
CA LYS A 26 -11.05 13.67 8.17
C LYS A 26 -11.15 12.64 7.03
N LEU A 27 -11.74 11.51 7.32
CA LEU A 27 -11.91 10.43 6.38
C LEU A 27 -13.11 10.71 5.46
N THR A 28 -12.89 10.77 4.15
CA THR A 28 -14.00 10.84 3.20
C THR A 28 -14.64 9.45 3.05
N THR A 29 -15.90 9.41 2.61
CA THR A 29 -16.59 8.15 2.30
C THR A 29 -15.79 7.27 1.34
N ASP A 30 -15.20 7.82 0.30
CA ASP A 30 -14.42 7.05 -0.67
C ASP A 30 -13.11 6.51 -0.05
N ALA A 31 -12.43 7.28 0.78
CA ALA A 31 -11.25 6.83 1.49
C ALA A 31 -11.57 5.71 2.49
N LEU A 32 -12.69 5.84 3.22
CA LEU A 32 -13.20 4.78 4.10
C LEU A 32 -13.48 3.50 3.32
N LEU A 33 -14.22 3.57 2.23
CA LEU A 33 -14.57 2.41 1.43
C LEU A 33 -13.35 1.77 0.78
N THR A 34 -12.36 2.56 0.36
CA THR A 34 -11.08 2.07 -0.16
C THR A 34 -10.35 1.27 0.92
N LEU A 35 -10.31 1.79 2.15
CA LEU A 35 -9.70 1.11 3.29
C LEU A 35 -10.43 -0.19 3.63
N LEU A 36 -11.76 -0.18 3.70
CA LEU A 36 -12.57 -1.35 4.03
C LEU A 36 -12.48 -2.45 2.96
N LYS A 37 -12.39 -2.09 1.70
CA LYS A 37 -12.25 -3.06 0.59
C LYS A 37 -10.83 -3.59 0.43
N HIS A 38 -9.85 -3.02 1.13
CA HIS A 38 -8.46 -3.45 1.01
C HIS A 38 -8.29 -4.93 1.40
N PRO A 39 -7.49 -5.74 0.66
CA PRO A 39 -7.37 -7.18 0.90
C PRO A 39 -6.97 -7.57 2.33
N LEU A 40 -6.18 -6.75 2.99
CA LEU A 40 -5.68 -7.03 4.35
C LEU A 40 -6.58 -6.49 5.47
N THR A 41 -7.56 -5.65 5.17
CA THR A 41 -8.49 -5.16 6.18
C THR A 41 -9.37 -6.31 6.69
N PHE A 42 -9.40 -6.51 8.01
CA PHE A 42 -10.11 -7.62 8.66
C PHE A 42 -9.70 -9.02 8.15
N SER A 43 -8.43 -9.17 7.77
CA SER A 43 -7.91 -10.46 7.29
C SER A 43 -7.70 -11.49 8.41
N GLY A 44 -7.70 -11.08 9.68
CA GLY A 44 -7.60 -11.96 10.84
C GLY A 44 -8.93 -12.57 11.30
N GLY A 45 -10.05 -12.10 10.78
CA GLY A 45 -11.39 -12.55 11.14
C GLY A 45 -12.18 -13.16 9.98
N ASP A 46 -13.51 -13.17 10.10
CA ASP A 46 -14.39 -13.55 9.00
C ASP A 46 -14.43 -12.45 7.93
N ARG A 47 -13.58 -12.64 6.92
CA ARG A 47 -13.50 -11.69 5.82
C ARG A 47 -14.75 -11.70 4.92
N GLY A 48 -15.46 -12.82 4.84
CA GLY A 48 -16.72 -12.91 4.10
C GLY A 48 -17.78 -11.99 4.70
N ASP A 49 -17.95 -12.06 6.02
CA ASP A 49 -18.88 -11.20 6.75
C ASP A 49 -18.45 -9.73 6.71
N HIS A 50 -17.15 -9.46 6.88
CA HIS A 50 -16.62 -8.10 6.71
C HIS A 50 -16.96 -7.49 5.35
N LEU A 51 -16.79 -8.23 4.24
CA LEU A 51 -17.11 -7.72 2.90
C LEU A 51 -18.60 -7.56 2.69
N ARG A 52 -19.43 -8.44 3.26
CA ARG A 52 -20.89 -8.32 3.26
C ARG A 52 -21.31 -7.01 3.94
N LEU A 53 -20.84 -6.79 5.18
CA LEU A 53 -21.15 -5.59 5.95
C LEU A 53 -20.63 -4.32 5.27
N THR A 54 -19.44 -4.38 4.67
CA THR A 54 -18.88 -3.28 3.90
C THR A 54 -19.76 -2.88 2.72
N ARG A 55 -20.28 -3.85 1.95
CA ARG A 55 -21.19 -3.58 0.83
C ARG A 55 -22.52 -2.94 1.29
N ASP A 56 -23.06 -3.45 2.38
CA ASP A 56 -24.30 -2.92 2.96
C ASP A 56 -24.11 -1.50 3.49
N LEU A 57 -22.98 -1.22 4.16
CA LEU A 57 -22.62 0.12 4.60
C LEU A 57 -22.42 1.05 3.39
N GLU A 58 -21.72 0.61 2.35
CA GLU A 58 -21.50 1.38 1.13
C GLU A 58 -22.81 1.85 0.50
N LEU A 59 -23.80 0.95 0.38
CA LEU A 59 -25.10 1.31 -0.15
C LEU A 59 -25.78 2.41 0.65
N THR A 60 -25.62 2.39 1.97
CA THR A 60 -26.16 3.42 2.85
C THR A 60 -25.40 4.74 2.72
N LEU A 61 -24.08 4.70 2.76
CA LEU A 61 -23.23 5.88 2.66
C LEU A 61 -23.43 6.61 1.32
N ARG A 62 -23.49 5.86 0.20
CA ARG A 62 -23.70 6.45 -1.13
C ARG A 62 -25.09 7.06 -1.33
N ARG A 63 -26.12 6.56 -0.64
CA ARG A 63 -27.48 7.07 -0.77
C ARG A 63 -27.77 8.29 0.10
N LYS A 64 -27.28 8.29 1.33
CA LYS A 64 -27.65 9.28 2.35
C LYS A 64 -26.59 9.46 3.45
N GLY A 65 -25.38 8.96 3.25
CA GLY A 65 -24.33 9.07 4.26
C GLY A 65 -23.68 10.46 4.29
N PRO A 66 -22.96 10.78 5.37
CA PRO A 66 -22.18 11.99 5.47
C PRO A 66 -20.98 11.95 4.53
N VAL A 67 -20.49 13.11 4.10
CA VAL A 67 -19.28 13.23 3.29
C VAL A 67 -18.03 12.75 4.06
N PHE A 68 -18.05 12.99 5.37
CA PHE A 68 -16.99 12.60 6.29
C PHE A 68 -17.56 11.73 7.41
N PRO A 69 -17.72 10.41 7.17
CA PRO A 69 -18.22 9.51 8.19
C PRO A 69 -17.24 9.40 9.37
N VAL A 70 -17.79 9.33 10.57
CA VAL A 70 -17.05 9.11 11.82
C VAL A 70 -17.49 7.80 12.47
N GLY A 71 -16.75 7.34 13.49
CA GLY A 71 -17.07 6.08 14.17
C GLY A 71 -18.49 5.99 14.67
N ALA A 72 -19.06 7.08 15.18
CA ALA A 72 -20.45 7.13 15.63
C ALA A 72 -21.47 6.84 14.53
N ASP A 73 -21.23 7.26 13.29
CA ASP A 73 -22.12 6.98 12.14
C ASP A 73 -22.16 5.48 11.83
N LEU A 74 -21.02 4.80 11.94
CA LEU A 74 -20.91 3.37 11.72
C LEU A 74 -21.66 2.58 12.79
N ILE A 75 -21.49 2.96 14.06
CA ILE A 75 -22.20 2.34 15.19
C ILE A 75 -23.70 2.56 15.06
N HIS A 76 -24.14 3.78 14.75
CA HIS A 76 -25.57 4.08 14.54
C HIS A 76 -26.16 3.25 13.40
N TRP A 77 -25.47 3.15 12.26
CA TRP A 77 -25.86 2.31 11.15
C TRP A 77 -26.01 0.84 11.54
N ALA A 78 -25.05 0.29 12.30
CA ALA A 78 -25.06 -1.10 12.72
C ALA A 78 -26.17 -1.39 13.73
N ALA A 79 -26.41 -0.50 14.69
CA ALA A 79 -27.46 -0.63 15.70
C ALA A 79 -28.87 -0.71 15.08
N ALA A 80 -29.12 0.02 13.99
CA ALA A 80 -30.38 -0.03 13.26
C ALA A 80 -30.66 -1.38 12.58
N ARG A 81 -29.66 -2.24 12.40
CA ARG A 81 -29.78 -3.54 11.70
C ARG A 81 -30.23 -4.69 12.60
N LYS A 82 -30.21 -4.52 13.89
CA LYS A 82 -30.50 -5.59 14.88
C LYS A 82 -29.66 -6.85 14.68
N ASP A 83 -28.43 -6.69 14.20
CA ASP A 83 -27.44 -7.72 13.93
C ASP A 83 -26.24 -7.51 14.88
N ALA A 84 -26.05 -8.44 15.83
CA ALA A 84 -25.00 -8.32 16.83
C ALA A 84 -23.60 -8.35 16.20
N SER A 85 -23.40 -9.12 15.12
CA SER A 85 -22.13 -9.18 14.41
C SER A 85 -21.80 -7.85 13.75
N ALA A 86 -22.79 -7.19 13.15
CA ALA A 86 -22.66 -5.87 12.56
C ALA A 86 -22.29 -4.81 13.61
N LEU A 87 -22.86 -4.88 14.80
CA LEU A 87 -22.55 -3.94 15.87
C LEU A 87 -21.11 -4.11 16.37
N THR A 88 -20.67 -5.35 16.64
CA THR A 88 -19.28 -5.63 17.04
C THR A 88 -18.29 -5.19 15.98
N TRP A 89 -18.57 -5.48 14.70
CA TRP A 89 -17.77 -5.03 13.56
C TRP A 89 -17.65 -3.50 13.50
N ALA A 90 -18.78 -2.80 13.63
CA ALA A 90 -18.81 -1.34 13.57
C ALA A 90 -18.06 -0.70 14.76
N GLN A 91 -18.19 -1.26 15.97
CA GLN A 91 -17.48 -0.80 17.15
C GLN A 91 -15.96 -0.96 17.02
N THR A 92 -15.50 -2.12 16.54
CA THR A 92 -14.08 -2.37 16.30
C THR A 92 -13.50 -1.39 15.28
N LEU A 93 -14.24 -1.17 14.20
CA LEU A 93 -13.84 -0.23 13.16
C LEU A 93 -13.85 1.22 13.66
N ALA A 94 -14.91 1.63 14.37
CA ALA A 94 -15.05 2.97 14.94
C ALA A 94 -13.88 3.30 15.88
N GLN A 95 -13.51 2.38 16.77
CA GLN A 95 -12.37 2.56 17.67
C GLN A 95 -11.06 2.81 16.91
N THR A 96 -10.80 2.04 15.85
CA THR A 96 -9.58 2.20 15.05
C THR A 96 -9.58 3.54 14.30
N LEU A 97 -10.71 3.92 13.69
CA LEU A 97 -10.85 5.17 12.94
C LEU A 97 -10.77 6.40 13.85
N ASP A 98 -11.43 6.37 15.02
CA ASP A 98 -11.40 7.47 15.97
C ASP A 98 -9.99 7.65 16.58
N THR A 99 -9.27 6.55 16.83
CA THR A 99 -7.86 6.60 17.22
C THR A 99 -7.02 7.30 16.15
N ALA A 100 -7.20 6.95 14.89
CA ALA A 100 -6.47 7.59 13.77
C ALA A 100 -6.81 9.08 13.63
N LEU A 101 -8.09 9.45 13.73
CA LEU A 101 -8.57 10.81 13.54
C LEU A 101 -8.10 11.77 14.63
N HIS A 102 -8.15 11.34 15.89
CA HIS A 102 -7.86 12.20 17.06
C HIS A 102 -6.40 12.17 17.50
N ALA A 103 -5.58 11.31 16.90
CA ALA A 103 -4.17 11.23 17.24
C ALA A 103 -3.39 12.48 16.85
N THR A 104 -2.50 12.90 17.72
CA THR A 104 -1.62 14.07 17.53
C THR A 104 -0.15 13.72 17.84
N PRO A 105 0.42 12.70 17.16
CA PRO A 105 1.82 12.36 17.39
C PRO A 105 2.72 13.52 16.97
N ARG A 106 3.85 13.68 17.65
CA ARG A 106 4.86 14.71 17.36
C ARG A 106 6.22 14.09 17.05
N ARG A 107 6.66 13.16 17.92
CA ARG A 107 7.94 12.48 17.73
C ARG A 107 7.81 11.41 16.64
N LEU A 108 8.88 11.17 15.89
CA LEU A 108 8.90 10.09 14.91
C LEU A 108 8.51 8.73 15.53
N ALA A 109 9.00 8.44 16.72
CA ALA A 109 8.67 7.22 17.46
C ALA A 109 7.15 7.07 17.69
N ASP A 110 6.46 8.16 18.08
CA ASP A 110 5.01 8.14 18.30
C ASP A 110 4.22 7.92 17.00
N HIS A 111 4.68 8.54 15.89
CA HIS A 111 4.11 8.32 14.56
C HIS A 111 4.23 6.86 14.13
N VAL A 112 5.41 6.26 14.28
CA VAL A 112 5.67 4.87 13.89
C VAL A 112 4.85 3.89 14.74
N ALA A 113 4.84 4.08 16.07
CA ALA A 113 4.07 3.24 16.98
C ALA A 113 2.56 3.30 16.67
N LEU A 114 2.02 4.50 16.48
CA LEU A 114 0.62 4.69 16.11
C LEU A 114 0.29 4.05 14.76
N HIS A 115 1.12 4.29 13.75
CA HIS A 115 0.91 3.75 12.40
C HIS A 115 0.89 2.22 12.41
N ARG A 116 1.85 1.60 13.09
CA ARG A 116 1.89 0.15 13.26
C ARG A 116 0.65 -0.37 13.99
N HIS A 117 0.29 0.27 15.11
CA HIS A 117 -0.89 -0.09 15.89
C HIS A 117 -2.17 -0.06 15.05
N LEU A 118 -2.39 1.01 14.28
CA LEU A 118 -3.56 1.15 13.41
C LEU A 118 -3.59 0.09 12.31
N ALA A 119 -2.45 -0.20 11.69
CA ALA A 119 -2.34 -1.21 10.64
C ALA A 119 -2.65 -2.61 11.17
N GLU A 120 -2.08 -2.97 12.31
CA GLU A 120 -2.31 -4.26 12.97
C GLU A 120 -3.77 -4.40 13.46
N ALA A 121 -4.33 -3.35 14.08
CA ALA A 121 -5.71 -3.35 14.54
C ALA A 121 -6.70 -3.51 13.37
N LEU A 122 -6.48 -2.79 12.28
CA LEU A 122 -7.33 -2.88 11.09
C LEU A 122 -7.22 -4.25 10.39
N ALA A 123 -6.03 -4.81 10.30
CA ALA A 123 -5.82 -6.13 9.70
C ALA A 123 -6.38 -7.26 10.59
N ARG A 124 -6.21 -7.15 11.91
CA ARG A 124 -6.79 -8.08 12.88
C ARG A 124 -8.31 -8.11 12.80
N GLY A 125 -8.95 -6.93 12.70
CA GLY A 125 -10.41 -6.82 12.72
C GLY A 125 -11.00 -7.28 14.04
N THR A 126 -12.03 -8.14 14.00
CA THR A 126 -12.73 -8.67 15.18
C THR A 126 -12.03 -9.88 15.82
N ALA A 127 -10.91 -10.35 15.28
CA ALA A 127 -10.14 -11.40 15.94
C ALA A 127 -9.58 -10.92 17.30
N PRO A 128 -9.50 -11.78 18.31
CA PRO A 128 -9.05 -11.37 19.66
C PRO A 128 -7.59 -10.95 19.70
N GLU A 129 -6.76 -11.56 18.85
CA GLU A 129 -5.31 -11.35 18.85
C GLU A 129 -4.74 -11.39 17.43
N GLY A 130 -3.47 -10.96 17.28
CA GLY A 130 -2.72 -11.03 16.04
C GLY A 130 -2.82 -9.77 15.19
N SER A 131 -2.33 -9.87 13.98
CA SER A 131 -2.27 -8.78 12.96
C SER A 131 -2.87 -9.22 11.62
N GLY A 132 -3.73 -10.23 11.63
CA GLY A 132 -4.25 -10.84 10.39
C GLY A 132 -3.11 -11.23 9.45
N GLY A 133 -3.35 -11.13 8.15
CA GLY A 133 -2.34 -11.43 7.12
C GLY A 133 -1.38 -10.27 6.81
N LEU A 134 -1.29 -9.23 7.66
CA LEU A 134 -0.52 -8.02 7.35
C LEU A 134 0.96 -8.31 7.13
N TRP A 135 1.55 -9.12 7.99
CA TRP A 135 2.99 -9.45 7.98
C TRP A 135 3.32 -10.78 7.32
N GLU A 136 2.33 -11.40 6.67
CA GLU A 136 2.51 -12.68 6.01
C GLU A 136 3.17 -12.56 4.64
N LYS A 137 3.80 -13.64 4.22
CA LYS A 137 4.49 -13.79 2.94
C LYS A 137 5.63 -12.76 2.78
N GLU A 138 6.31 -12.82 1.64
CA GLU A 138 7.49 -11.99 1.35
C GLU A 138 7.19 -10.49 1.43
N ALA A 139 6.02 -10.07 0.95
CA ALA A 139 5.62 -8.67 0.98
C ALA A 139 5.28 -8.19 2.39
N GLY A 140 4.64 -9.05 3.21
CA GLY A 140 4.38 -8.77 4.61
C GLY A 140 5.65 -8.70 5.42
N GLU A 141 6.57 -9.64 5.20
CA GLU A 141 7.87 -9.66 5.86
C GLU A 141 8.71 -8.42 5.50
N ALA A 142 8.77 -8.04 4.21
CA ALA A 142 9.46 -6.83 3.80
C ALA A 142 8.87 -5.56 4.43
N ALA A 143 7.54 -5.49 4.54
CA ALA A 143 6.85 -4.38 5.21
C ALA A 143 7.11 -4.37 6.71
N ARG A 144 7.17 -5.54 7.37
CA ARG A 144 7.50 -5.69 8.79
C ARG A 144 8.91 -5.19 9.07
N VAL A 145 9.89 -5.65 8.28
CA VAL A 145 11.29 -5.23 8.41
C VAL A 145 11.42 -3.70 8.24
N LEU A 146 10.73 -3.11 7.26
CA LEU A 146 10.72 -1.66 7.08
C LEU A 146 10.21 -0.94 8.34
N MET A 147 9.08 -1.38 8.89
CA MET A 147 8.48 -0.77 10.10
C MET A 147 9.36 -0.95 11.33
N GLU A 148 9.99 -2.10 11.50
CA GLU A 148 10.91 -2.38 12.62
C GLU A 148 12.20 -1.56 12.52
N THR A 149 12.78 -1.46 11.32
CA THR A 149 13.95 -0.61 11.09
C THR A 149 13.64 0.85 11.38
N LEU A 150 12.48 1.34 10.88
CA LEU A 150 12.05 2.70 11.16
C LEU A 150 11.80 2.94 12.65
N ALA A 151 11.25 1.95 13.37
CA ALA A 151 11.03 2.04 14.80
C ALA A 151 12.35 2.06 15.59
N ALA A 152 13.35 1.25 15.18
CA ALA A 152 14.66 1.20 15.83
C ALA A 152 15.42 2.53 15.73
N GLU A 153 15.27 3.24 14.63
CA GLU A 153 15.95 4.52 14.37
C GLU A 153 15.10 5.75 14.75
N ALA A 154 13.87 5.52 15.24
CA ALA A 154 12.89 6.59 15.41
C ALA A 154 13.27 7.64 16.46
N ASP A 155 14.06 7.27 17.48
CA ASP A 155 14.51 8.22 18.50
C ASP A 155 15.46 9.29 17.94
N ALA A 156 16.22 8.99 16.90
CA ALA A 156 17.07 9.94 16.21
C ALA A 156 16.31 10.90 15.28
N GLY A 157 15.06 10.58 14.92
CA GLY A 157 14.28 11.32 13.94
C GLY A 157 13.63 12.62 14.45
N GLY A 158 13.65 12.87 15.77
CA GLY A 158 13.11 14.10 16.37
C GLY A 158 11.59 14.27 16.21
N GLU A 159 11.16 15.54 16.12
CA GLU A 159 9.75 15.89 15.93
C GLU A 159 9.42 16.11 14.44
N LEU A 160 8.29 15.56 14.01
CA LEU A 160 7.78 15.65 12.66
C LEU A 160 6.30 16.08 12.67
N THR A 161 5.91 16.84 11.66
CA THR A 161 4.50 16.99 11.36
C THR A 161 3.93 15.71 10.73
N ARG A 162 2.61 15.59 10.71
CA ARG A 162 1.93 14.46 10.02
C ARG A 162 2.27 14.39 8.53
N ALA A 163 2.42 15.55 7.89
CA ALA A 163 2.79 15.64 6.48
C ALA A 163 4.22 15.14 6.26
N ASP A 164 5.16 15.57 7.09
CA ASP A 164 6.55 15.12 7.02
C ASP A 164 6.68 13.62 7.24
N TYR A 165 5.93 13.07 8.23
CA TYR A 165 5.90 11.63 8.46
C TYR A 165 5.34 10.86 7.27
N ARG A 166 4.24 11.31 6.70
CA ARG A 166 3.66 10.69 5.50
C ARG A 166 4.66 10.67 4.34
N ASP A 167 5.31 11.79 4.07
CA ASP A 167 6.24 11.94 2.96
C ASP A 167 7.53 11.13 3.19
N LEU A 168 8.01 11.08 4.43
CA LEU A 168 9.09 10.19 4.85
C LEU A 168 8.73 8.72 4.61
N PHE A 169 7.57 8.30 5.11
CA PHE A 169 7.12 6.91 4.98
C PHE A 169 6.92 6.52 3.51
N GLU A 170 6.33 7.42 2.71
CA GLU A 170 6.15 7.19 1.27
C GLU A 170 7.49 7.04 0.54
N SER A 171 8.47 7.85 0.88
CA SER A 171 9.83 7.74 0.34
C SER A 171 10.47 6.39 0.69
N LEU A 172 10.33 5.93 1.94
CA LEU A 172 10.93 4.67 2.40
C LEU A 172 10.25 3.46 1.74
N VAL A 173 8.92 3.41 1.71
CA VAL A 173 8.21 2.26 1.12
C VAL A 173 8.39 2.17 -0.39
N ASN A 174 8.63 3.29 -1.07
CA ASN A 174 8.92 3.31 -2.52
C ASN A 174 10.32 2.78 -2.85
N ARG A 175 11.26 2.78 -1.90
CA ARG A 175 12.60 2.19 -2.06
C ARG A 175 12.62 0.69 -1.76
N GLY A 176 11.61 0.20 -1.05
CA GLY A 176 11.50 -1.22 -0.70
C GLY A 176 11.17 -2.08 -1.92
N GLU A 177 11.78 -3.24 -2.00
CA GLU A 177 11.52 -4.25 -3.03
C GLU A 177 11.02 -5.54 -2.41
N VAL A 178 10.10 -6.19 -3.10
CA VAL A 178 9.62 -7.53 -2.77
C VAL A 178 10.04 -8.48 -3.86
N ARG A 179 10.74 -9.54 -3.50
CA ARG A 179 11.15 -10.61 -4.41
C ARG A 179 10.45 -11.89 -3.99
N ASP A 180 9.55 -12.37 -4.84
CA ASP A 180 8.90 -13.65 -4.61
C ASP A 180 9.94 -14.78 -4.77
N PRO A 181 9.96 -15.79 -3.89
CA PRO A 181 10.92 -16.90 -3.93
C PRO A 181 10.57 -17.92 -5.03
N ILE A 182 10.18 -17.44 -6.20
CA ILE A 182 9.91 -18.29 -7.34
C ILE A 182 11.24 -18.87 -7.82
N ALA A 183 11.39 -20.17 -7.69
CA ALA A 183 12.52 -20.89 -8.25
C ALA A 183 12.55 -20.65 -9.77
N ARG A 184 13.60 -20.00 -10.24
CA ARG A 184 13.80 -19.76 -11.68
C ARG A 184 14.03 -21.11 -12.36
N HIS A 185 13.36 -21.32 -13.49
CA HIS A 185 13.68 -22.49 -14.31
C HIS A 185 15.12 -22.32 -14.86
N PRO A 186 16.03 -23.27 -14.59
CA PRO A 186 17.45 -23.09 -14.91
C PRO A 186 17.72 -22.90 -16.40
N GLY A 187 16.86 -23.40 -17.28
CA GLY A 187 16.99 -23.30 -18.74
C GLY A 187 16.12 -22.24 -19.39
N VAL A 188 15.37 -21.41 -18.63
CA VAL A 188 14.48 -20.38 -19.19
C VAL A 188 14.71 -19.05 -18.50
N LEU A 189 15.12 -18.04 -19.28
CA LEU A 189 15.34 -16.68 -18.79
C LEU A 189 14.38 -15.73 -19.48
N ILE A 190 13.69 -14.90 -18.72
CA ILE A 190 12.90 -13.78 -19.22
C ILE A 190 13.64 -12.51 -18.85
N LEU A 191 14.15 -11.81 -19.84
CA LEU A 191 15.06 -10.68 -19.67
C LEU A 191 14.49 -9.43 -20.34
N GLY A 192 14.78 -8.28 -19.76
CA GLY A 192 14.59 -7.01 -20.43
C GLY A 192 15.70 -6.77 -21.49
N PRO A 193 15.51 -5.79 -22.40
CA PRO A 193 16.51 -5.52 -23.47
C PRO A 193 17.89 -5.15 -22.95
N ARG A 194 17.99 -4.59 -21.74
CA ARG A 194 19.29 -4.23 -21.14
C ARG A 194 20.01 -5.45 -20.60
N GLU A 195 19.32 -6.29 -19.86
CA GLU A 195 19.87 -7.50 -19.26
C GLU A 195 20.25 -8.54 -20.31
N ALA A 196 19.50 -8.57 -21.43
CA ALA A 196 19.74 -9.52 -22.52
C ALA A 196 21.02 -9.21 -23.33
N ARG A 197 21.63 -8.03 -23.18
CA ARG A 197 22.82 -7.64 -23.98
C ARG A 197 24.07 -8.46 -23.67
N GLU A 198 24.18 -8.95 -22.45
CA GLU A 198 25.39 -9.63 -21.96
C GLU A 198 25.19 -11.15 -21.81
N GLN A 199 24.00 -11.65 -22.12
CA GLN A 199 23.67 -13.07 -21.94
C GLN A 199 23.39 -13.75 -23.29
N GLY A 200 24.14 -14.82 -23.56
CA GLY A 200 23.89 -15.68 -24.68
C GLY A 200 22.92 -16.82 -24.36
N ALA A 201 22.10 -17.22 -25.30
CA ALA A 201 21.22 -18.37 -25.19
C ALA A 201 21.19 -19.14 -26.51
N SER A 202 20.94 -20.47 -26.43
CA SER A 202 20.80 -21.31 -27.63
C SER A 202 19.55 -20.99 -28.45
N LEU A 203 18.51 -20.45 -27.81
CA LEU A 203 17.30 -19.96 -28.43
C LEU A 203 16.89 -18.64 -27.82
N VAL A 204 16.67 -17.63 -28.65
CA VAL A 204 16.20 -16.29 -28.23
C VAL A 204 14.84 -16.03 -28.85
N ILE A 205 13.85 -15.76 -28.02
CA ILE A 205 12.49 -15.40 -28.43
C ILE A 205 12.30 -13.92 -28.15
N LEU A 206 12.13 -13.11 -29.19
CA LEU A 206 11.86 -11.69 -29.08
C LEU A 206 10.34 -11.48 -29.02
N GLY A 207 9.84 -11.02 -27.87
CA GLY A 207 8.42 -10.74 -27.64
C GLY A 207 8.13 -9.24 -27.56
N GLY A 208 6.89 -8.84 -27.81
CA GLY A 208 6.44 -7.46 -27.65
C GLY A 208 7.01 -6.47 -28.66
N LEU A 209 7.36 -6.90 -29.86
CA LEU A 209 7.88 -6.07 -30.94
C LEU A 209 6.78 -5.17 -31.56
N ASN A 210 6.12 -4.39 -30.73
CA ASN A 210 5.13 -3.43 -31.17
C ASN A 210 5.80 -2.13 -31.59
N ASP A 211 5.34 -1.54 -32.69
CA ASP A 211 5.84 -0.25 -33.18
C ASP A 211 5.76 0.84 -32.08
N GLY A 212 6.83 1.61 -31.94
CA GLY A 212 6.96 2.62 -30.90
C GLY A 212 7.18 2.11 -29.45
N THR A 213 7.04 0.78 -29.24
CA THR A 213 7.31 0.16 -27.93
C THR A 213 8.70 -0.47 -27.91
N TRP A 214 9.04 -1.23 -28.95
CA TRP A 214 10.37 -1.81 -29.09
C TRP A 214 10.74 -2.06 -30.57
N PRO A 215 11.74 -1.34 -31.11
CA PRO A 215 12.53 -0.30 -30.44
C PRO A 215 11.68 0.94 -30.09
N ARG A 216 11.98 1.51 -28.89
CA ARG A 216 11.36 2.79 -28.50
C ARG A 216 11.93 3.89 -29.38
N LEU A 217 11.07 4.75 -29.88
CA LEU A 217 11.54 5.94 -30.59
C LEU A 217 12.44 6.77 -29.66
N PRO A 218 13.64 7.17 -30.12
CA PRO A 218 14.51 8.02 -29.32
C PRO A 218 13.80 9.35 -29.03
N GLU A 219 13.84 9.76 -27.76
CA GLU A 219 13.31 11.06 -27.36
C GLU A 219 14.12 12.17 -28.08
N PRO A 220 13.46 13.25 -28.54
CA PRO A 220 14.18 14.37 -29.11
C PRO A 220 15.14 14.95 -28.09
N ASP A 221 16.40 15.09 -28.48
CA ASP A 221 17.39 15.75 -27.63
C ASP A 221 17.05 17.23 -27.53
N PRO A 222 16.86 17.79 -26.32
CA PRO A 222 16.47 19.17 -26.14
C PRO A 222 17.55 20.18 -26.56
N TRP A 223 18.80 19.74 -26.71
CA TRP A 223 19.95 20.60 -26.99
C TRP A 223 20.47 20.46 -28.43
N LEU A 224 20.47 19.22 -28.96
CA LEU A 224 21.08 18.92 -30.24
C LEU A 224 20.07 18.22 -31.15
N ASN A 225 19.70 18.85 -32.25
CA ASN A 225 18.93 18.17 -33.28
C ASN A 225 19.78 17.11 -34.00
N ARG A 226 19.11 16.21 -34.75
CA ARG A 226 19.76 15.07 -35.40
C ARG A 226 20.93 15.52 -36.35
N LYS A 227 20.79 16.66 -37.03
CA LYS A 227 21.84 17.19 -37.89
C LYS A 227 23.05 17.64 -37.08
N MET A 228 22.84 18.41 -36.01
CA MET A 228 23.91 18.86 -35.13
C MET A 228 24.66 17.69 -34.48
N ARG A 229 23.94 16.64 -34.07
CA ARG A 229 24.58 15.42 -33.54
C ARG A 229 25.44 14.73 -34.59
N LYS A 230 24.93 14.61 -35.83
CA LYS A 230 25.69 14.04 -36.95
C LYS A 230 26.94 14.87 -37.25
N ASP A 231 26.80 16.18 -37.33
CA ASP A 231 27.93 17.09 -37.61
C ASP A 231 28.98 17.06 -36.49
N ALA A 232 28.57 16.78 -35.25
CA ALA A 232 29.45 16.61 -34.08
C ALA A 232 29.99 15.18 -33.93
N GLY A 233 29.66 14.22 -34.83
CA GLY A 233 30.06 12.82 -34.73
C GLY A 233 29.38 12.03 -33.60
N LEU A 234 28.30 12.55 -33.03
CA LEU A 234 27.49 11.92 -31.98
C LEU A 234 26.32 11.17 -32.64
N LEU A 235 26.53 9.92 -33.01
CA LEU A 235 25.46 9.05 -33.55
C LEU A 235 24.94 8.10 -32.50
#